data_08fe5eb73fb38521a6eaefdfa6eeaa4e
#
_entry.id   08fe5eb73fb38521a6eaefdfa6eeaa4e
#
_cell.length_a   1.000
_cell.length_b   1.000
_cell.length_c   1.000
_cell.angle_alpha   90.00
_cell.angle_beta   90.00
_cell.angle_gamma   90.00
#
_symmetry.space_group_name_H-M   'P 1'
#
loop_
_entity.id
_entity.type
_entity.pdbx_description
1 polymer ?
#
loop_
_entity_poly.entity_id
_entity_poly.type
_entity_poly.pdbx_seq_one_letter_code
_entity_poly.pdbx_strand_id
1 'polypeptide(L)'
;DTLGEKKLIQFHPAYTYEDFVRGITADTNTRGQVVYKVENKTLAEFAQKALDNQAINYVLIIDEINRANLPSVLGELIYALEYRYNPDKPKENVVESMYSLKQEGISETGDRALRLPNNLFIIGTMNTADRSVGHIDYAIKRRFAFVDVPPTDVAIDEVVVEADLNRKAKALYADVSKLFNEEKTADKPTYLQSDFKAKDVQLGHSYFLVASLSELNMKLEFEIKPILFEYVKDGVLSQEAEKEIKALKVNE
;
A
#
# COMPACT_ATOMS: atom_id res chain seq x y z
N ASP A 1 14.69 12.46 -17.75
CA ASP A 1 14.29 11.93 -16.43
C ASP A 1 15.17 10.73 -16.13
N THR A 2 16.15 10.91 -15.25
CA THR A 2 17.01 9.84 -14.79
C THR A 2 16.19 9.02 -13.81
N LEU A 3 15.64 7.87 -14.26
CA LEU A 3 14.96 6.91 -13.42
C LEU A 3 15.95 6.41 -12.38
N GLY A 4 15.71 6.75 -11.14
CA GLY A 4 16.49 6.30 -10.00
C GLY A 4 16.16 4.86 -9.60
N GLU A 5 16.69 4.45 -8.48
CA GLU A 5 16.41 3.15 -7.89
C GLU A 5 14.99 3.16 -7.27
N LYS A 6 14.24 2.08 -7.48
CA LYS A 6 12.97 1.82 -6.77
C LYS A 6 13.10 0.58 -5.89
N LYS A 7 12.48 0.62 -4.72
CA LYS A 7 12.38 -0.53 -3.79
C LYS A 7 10.92 -0.71 -3.39
N LEU A 8 10.42 -1.93 -3.50
CA LEU A 8 9.09 -2.32 -3.03
C LEU A 8 9.24 -3.14 -1.77
N ILE A 9 8.44 -2.83 -0.76
CA ILE A 9 8.27 -3.62 0.46
C ILE A 9 6.79 -3.70 0.78
N GLN A 10 6.39 -4.66 1.60
CA GLN A 10 5.03 -4.80 2.10
C GLN A 10 5.03 -4.73 3.62
N PHE A 11 4.11 -3.95 4.20
CA PHE A 11 3.92 -3.92 5.64
C PHE A 11 2.97 -5.03 6.10
N HIS A 12 3.16 -5.49 7.32
CA HIS A 12 2.30 -6.44 8.02
C HIS A 12 2.23 -6.08 9.52
N PRO A 13 1.28 -6.61 10.30
CA PRO A 13 1.07 -6.17 11.69
C PRO A 13 2.28 -6.31 12.63
N ALA A 14 3.20 -7.23 12.32
CA ALA A 14 4.41 -7.43 13.13
C ALA A 14 5.62 -6.61 12.65
N TYR A 15 5.44 -5.70 11.69
CA TYR A 15 6.53 -4.87 11.18
C TYR A 15 6.87 -3.77 12.19
N THR A 16 8.15 -3.65 12.55
CA THR A 16 8.63 -2.76 13.63
C THR A 16 9.58 -1.68 13.12
N TYR A 17 9.93 -0.74 14.00
CA TYR A 17 10.98 0.24 13.76
C TYR A 17 12.33 -0.42 13.49
N GLU A 18 12.63 -1.48 14.23
CA GLU A 18 13.86 -2.25 14.12
C GLU A 18 13.99 -3.01 12.80
N ASP A 19 12.85 -3.34 12.16
CA ASP A 19 12.84 -3.97 10.84
C ASP A 19 12.97 -2.94 9.71
N PHE A 20 12.52 -1.71 9.98
CA PHE A 20 12.36 -0.71 8.94
C PHE A 20 13.44 0.38 8.92
N VAL A 21 13.77 0.91 10.08
CA VAL A 21 14.64 2.08 10.20
C VAL A 21 16.02 1.69 10.66
N ARG A 22 16.15 1.21 11.88
CA ARG A 22 17.41 0.84 12.51
C ARG A 22 17.17 -0.11 13.65
N GLY A 23 17.94 -1.18 13.75
CA GLY A 23 17.72 -2.19 14.77
C GLY A 23 18.99 -2.96 15.13
N ILE A 24 18.87 -3.79 16.17
CA ILE A 24 19.94 -4.66 16.64
C ILE A 24 19.90 -5.97 15.85
N THR A 25 21.04 -6.36 15.29
CA THR A 25 21.22 -7.65 14.62
C THR A 25 22.24 -8.48 15.40
N ALA A 26 21.91 -9.74 15.64
CA ALA A 26 22.85 -10.71 16.19
C ALA A 26 23.73 -11.26 15.06
N ASP A 27 25.03 -11.28 15.28
CA ASP A 27 26.02 -11.82 14.34
C ASP A 27 27.00 -12.74 15.10
N THR A 28 27.83 -13.48 14.39
CA THR A 28 28.83 -14.34 14.99
C THR A 28 30.23 -13.84 14.61
N ASN A 29 31.05 -13.51 15.59
CA ASN A 29 32.44 -13.11 15.33
C ASN A 29 33.32 -14.29 14.91
N THR A 30 34.54 -14.00 14.50
CA THR A 30 35.53 -14.99 14.03
C THR A 30 35.89 -16.05 15.08
N ARG A 31 35.54 -15.85 16.37
CA ARG A 31 35.74 -16.78 17.46
C ARG A 31 34.50 -17.61 17.80
N GLY A 32 33.43 -17.52 17.00
CA GLY A 32 32.17 -18.22 17.23
C GLY A 32 31.29 -17.65 18.34
N GLN A 33 31.57 -16.44 18.82
CA GLN A 33 30.78 -15.77 19.88
C GLN A 33 29.71 -14.89 19.24
N VAL A 34 28.52 -14.87 19.84
CA VAL A 34 27.43 -13.97 19.41
C VAL A 34 27.82 -12.52 19.78
N VAL A 35 27.75 -11.65 18.81
CA VAL A 35 27.93 -10.20 18.95
C VAL A 35 26.68 -9.48 18.45
N TYR A 36 26.33 -8.40 19.11
CA TYR A 36 25.19 -7.57 18.70
C TYR A 36 25.69 -6.31 18.01
N LYS A 37 25.15 -6.02 16.86
CA LYS A 37 25.45 -4.82 16.06
C LYS A 37 24.18 -4.03 15.85
N VAL A 38 24.28 -2.71 15.89
CA VAL A 38 23.21 -1.83 15.40
C VAL A 38 23.43 -1.58 13.92
N GLU A 39 22.41 -1.79 13.12
CA GLU A 39 22.46 -1.63 11.67
C GLU A 39 21.29 -0.79 11.16
N ASN A 40 21.54 -0.02 10.11
CA ASN A 40 20.48 0.59 9.33
C ASN A 40 19.65 -0.52 8.66
N LYS A 41 18.35 -0.27 8.54
CA LYS A 41 17.43 -1.16 7.85
C LYS A 41 16.88 -0.46 6.61
N THR A 42 15.88 -1.05 6.00
CA THR A 42 15.39 -0.69 4.66
C THR A 42 15.27 0.81 4.40
N LEU A 43 14.61 1.58 5.29
CA LEU A 43 14.42 3.01 5.04
C LEU A 43 15.74 3.79 5.21
N ALA A 44 16.48 3.55 6.29
CA ALA A 44 17.72 4.27 6.54
C ALA A 44 18.81 3.93 5.53
N GLU A 45 18.92 2.67 5.09
CA GLU A 45 19.83 2.28 3.98
C GLU A 45 19.47 2.98 2.67
N PHE A 46 18.17 2.99 2.35
CA PHE A 46 17.70 3.59 1.10
C PHE A 46 17.81 5.11 1.12
N ALA A 47 17.61 5.73 2.28
CA ALA A 47 17.87 7.15 2.50
C ALA A 47 19.37 7.48 2.37
N GLN A 48 20.27 6.63 2.86
CA GLN A 48 21.71 6.81 2.70
C GLN A 48 22.14 6.75 1.23
N LYS A 49 21.64 5.78 0.46
CA LYS A 49 21.86 5.72 -0.99
C LYS A 49 21.40 6.99 -1.72
N ALA A 50 20.25 7.53 -1.34
CA ALA A 50 19.71 8.75 -1.90
C ALA A 50 20.57 9.98 -1.53
N LEU A 51 21.15 10.01 -0.32
CA LEU A 51 22.11 11.04 0.10
C LEU A 51 23.41 10.97 -0.69
N ASP A 52 23.91 9.77 -0.95
CA ASP A 52 25.17 9.54 -1.66
C ASP A 52 25.07 9.90 -3.15
N ASN A 53 23.86 9.90 -3.72
CA ASN A 53 23.62 10.26 -5.12
C ASN A 53 22.37 11.13 -5.29
N GLN A 54 22.53 12.42 -5.11
CA GLN A 54 21.43 13.40 -5.17
C GLN A 54 21.01 13.78 -6.59
N ALA A 55 21.73 13.34 -7.62
CA ALA A 55 21.40 13.63 -9.01
C ALA A 55 20.22 12.80 -9.54
N ILE A 56 19.83 11.73 -8.82
CA ILE A 56 18.74 10.84 -9.22
C ILE A 56 17.69 10.73 -8.11
N ASN A 57 16.49 10.40 -8.50
CA ASN A 57 15.38 10.18 -7.57
C ASN A 57 15.32 8.72 -7.12
N TYR A 58 15.01 8.51 -5.86
CA TYR A 58 14.78 7.22 -5.23
C TYR A 58 13.32 7.09 -4.84
N VAL A 59 12.70 5.94 -5.09
CA VAL A 59 11.29 5.70 -4.79
C VAL A 59 11.14 4.46 -3.92
N LEU A 60 10.71 4.64 -2.67
CA LEU A 60 10.32 3.56 -1.77
C LEU A 60 8.82 3.36 -1.86
N ILE A 61 8.39 2.20 -2.33
CA ILE A 61 6.98 1.80 -2.40
C ILE A 61 6.70 0.90 -1.21
N ILE A 62 5.72 1.28 -0.40
CA ILE A 62 5.26 0.52 0.77
C ILE A 62 3.85 0.03 0.49
N ASP A 63 3.73 -1.24 0.17
CA ASP A 63 2.43 -1.88 -0.04
C ASP A 63 1.77 -2.17 1.32
N GLU A 64 0.44 -1.99 1.41
CA GLU A 64 -0.33 -2.16 2.64
C GLU A 64 0.21 -1.32 3.81
N ILE A 65 0.53 -0.05 3.57
CA ILE A 65 1.19 0.83 4.55
C ILE A 65 0.42 0.94 5.88
N ASN A 66 -0.90 0.82 5.85
CA ASN A 66 -1.76 0.88 7.03
C ASN A 66 -1.84 -0.42 7.84
N ARG A 67 -1.24 -1.54 7.38
CA ARG A 67 -1.23 -2.80 8.15
C ARG A 67 -0.27 -2.78 9.32
N ALA A 68 0.75 -1.91 9.32
CA ALA A 68 1.62 -1.73 10.46
C ALA A 68 1.20 -0.51 11.30
N ASN A 69 1.63 -0.47 12.57
CA ASN A 69 1.47 0.70 13.41
C ASN A 69 2.46 1.79 12.96
N LEU A 70 2.04 2.65 12.02
CA LEU A 70 2.90 3.66 11.40
C LEU A 70 3.62 4.58 12.39
N PRO A 71 2.99 5.12 13.45
CA PRO A 71 3.70 5.89 14.47
C PRO A 71 4.85 5.12 15.10
N SER A 72 4.65 3.85 15.43
CA SER A 72 5.68 3.01 16.02
C SER A 72 6.79 2.64 15.03
N VAL A 73 6.44 2.36 13.78
CA VAL A 73 7.39 1.95 12.73
C VAL A 73 8.25 3.11 12.25
N LEU A 74 7.68 4.31 12.16
CA LEU A 74 8.38 5.51 11.69
C LEU A 74 9.14 6.23 12.81
N GLY A 75 8.62 6.16 14.05
CA GLY A 75 9.23 6.83 15.19
C GLY A 75 9.54 8.30 14.93
N GLU A 76 10.76 8.71 15.21
CA GLU A 76 11.27 10.08 15.02
C GLU A 76 11.29 10.53 13.55
N LEU A 77 11.27 9.61 12.59
CA LEU A 77 11.21 9.93 11.17
C LEU A 77 9.87 10.57 10.73
N ILE A 78 8.83 10.50 11.55
CA ILE A 78 7.59 11.26 11.32
C ILE A 78 7.90 12.76 11.14
N TYR A 79 8.81 13.31 11.94
CA TYR A 79 9.27 14.69 11.76
C TYR A 79 9.99 14.88 10.43
N ALA A 80 10.89 13.97 10.08
CA ALA A 80 11.68 14.05 8.85
C ALA A 80 10.84 13.87 7.55
N LEU A 81 9.64 13.29 7.63
CA LEU A 81 8.72 13.26 6.50
C LEU A 81 8.27 14.67 6.08
N GLU A 82 8.08 15.58 7.03
CA GLU A 82 7.65 16.96 6.79
C GLU A 82 8.86 17.87 6.56
N TYR A 83 9.92 17.69 7.34
CA TYR A 83 11.14 18.51 7.31
C TYR A 83 12.29 17.71 6.73
N ARG A 84 12.39 17.73 5.42
CA ARG A 84 13.40 16.95 4.68
C ARG A 84 14.80 17.52 4.88
N TYR A 85 15.78 16.61 4.94
CA TYR A 85 17.17 16.98 5.03
C TYR A 85 17.66 17.63 3.74
N ASN A 86 18.34 18.78 3.89
CA ASN A 86 19.01 19.48 2.79
C ASN A 86 20.54 19.48 3.04
N PRO A 87 21.36 18.95 2.12
CA PRO A 87 22.80 18.94 2.22
C PRO A 87 23.45 20.33 2.32
N ASP A 88 22.83 21.34 1.72
CA ASP A 88 23.31 22.73 1.81
C ASP A 88 23.18 23.29 3.23
N LYS A 89 22.38 22.65 4.08
CA LYS A 89 22.11 23.01 5.47
C LYS A 89 22.30 21.81 6.40
N PRO A 90 23.51 21.27 6.53
CA PRO A 90 23.78 19.96 7.12
C PRO A 90 23.44 19.81 8.59
N LYS A 91 23.16 20.92 9.30
CA LYS A 91 22.73 20.92 10.70
C LYS A 91 21.21 20.99 10.87
N GLU A 92 20.45 21.27 9.79
CA GLU A 92 19.00 21.35 9.82
C GLU A 92 18.37 20.00 9.49
N ASN A 93 17.20 19.73 10.09
CA ASN A 93 16.34 18.59 9.77
C ASN A 93 17.02 17.22 9.89
N VAL A 94 17.92 17.09 10.86
CA VAL A 94 18.50 15.82 11.30
C VAL A 94 17.72 15.35 12.51
N VAL A 95 17.26 14.10 12.52
CA VAL A 95 16.63 13.46 13.66
C VAL A 95 17.58 12.45 14.28
N GLU A 96 17.44 12.20 15.57
CA GLU A 96 18.28 11.25 16.28
C GLU A 96 17.53 9.95 16.54
N SER A 97 18.06 8.84 16.02
CA SER A 97 17.58 7.50 16.34
C SER A 97 17.80 7.13 17.81
N MET A 98 16.89 6.33 18.35
CA MET A 98 17.14 5.68 19.65
C MET A 98 18.35 4.75 19.61
N TYR A 99 18.70 4.21 18.46
CA TYR A 99 19.83 3.33 18.24
C TYR A 99 21.03 4.07 17.67
N SER A 100 22.22 3.78 18.23
CA SER A 100 23.49 4.38 17.83
C SER A 100 24.31 3.41 17.00
N LEU A 101 24.66 3.82 15.77
CA LEU A 101 25.61 3.08 14.93
C LEU A 101 27.02 3.27 15.51
N LYS A 102 27.69 2.18 15.87
CA LYS A 102 29.12 2.21 16.19
C LYS A 102 29.89 1.93 14.91
N GLN A 103 30.68 2.91 14.47
CA GLN A 103 31.68 2.70 13.41
C GLN A 103 33.05 2.49 14.08
N GLU A 104 33.65 1.34 13.80
CA GLU A 104 35.02 1.07 14.30
C GLU A 104 35.97 2.16 13.80
N GLY A 105 36.67 2.82 14.72
CA GLY A 105 37.69 3.84 14.43
C GLY A 105 37.21 5.28 14.21
N ILE A 106 35.91 5.59 14.28
CA ILE A 106 35.40 6.95 14.01
C ILE A 106 34.83 7.64 15.25
N SER A 107 34.14 6.94 16.14
CA SER A 107 33.58 7.54 17.36
C SER A 107 33.24 6.50 18.43
N GLU A 108 33.63 6.76 19.66
CA GLU A 108 33.19 5.96 20.82
C GLU A 108 31.71 6.19 21.13
N THR A 109 31.13 7.34 20.71
CA THR A 109 29.73 7.71 20.98
C THR A 109 28.74 7.20 19.92
N GLY A 110 29.25 6.74 18.76
CA GLY A 110 28.42 6.25 17.64
C GLY A 110 27.59 7.34 16.96
N ASP A 111 27.07 7.05 15.77
CA ASP A 111 26.20 7.96 15.01
C ASP A 111 24.73 7.61 15.21
N ARG A 112 23.95 8.57 15.73
CA ARG A 112 22.48 8.46 15.90
C ARG A 112 21.72 9.16 14.80
N ALA A 113 22.38 9.96 13.96
CA ALA A 113 21.71 10.79 12.99
C ALA A 113 20.96 9.97 11.93
N LEU A 114 19.73 10.40 11.67
CA LEU A 114 18.90 9.94 10.53
C LEU A 114 18.54 11.15 9.68
N ARG A 115 18.60 10.96 8.37
CA ARG A 115 18.35 12.01 7.38
C ARG A 115 17.47 11.46 6.27
N LEU A 116 16.36 12.13 5.99
CA LEU A 116 15.51 11.82 4.84
C LEU A 116 15.69 12.90 3.77
N PRO A 117 16.44 12.64 2.70
CA PRO A 117 16.73 13.66 1.67
C PRO A 117 15.53 13.92 0.76
N ASN A 118 15.57 15.07 0.06
CA ASN A 118 14.49 15.50 -0.83
C ASN A 118 14.29 14.61 -2.06
N ASN A 119 15.34 13.92 -2.52
CA ASN A 119 15.29 13.01 -3.67
C ASN A 119 14.82 11.60 -3.30
N LEU A 120 14.38 11.35 -2.06
CA LEU A 120 13.72 10.10 -1.63
C LEU A 120 12.21 10.31 -1.53
N PHE A 121 11.48 9.68 -2.43
CA PHE A 121 10.01 9.66 -2.44
C PHE A 121 9.50 8.39 -1.77
N ILE A 122 8.43 8.54 -0.97
CA ILE A 122 7.76 7.40 -0.31
C ILE A 122 6.33 7.36 -0.84
N ILE A 123 5.94 6.24 -1.43
CA ILE A 123 4.59 5.97 -1.93
C ILE A 123 4.03 4.81 -1.11
N GLY A 124 2.90 5.05 -0.45
CA GLY A 124 2.18 4.00 0.28
C GLY A 124 0.91 3.61 -0.46
N THR A 125 0.63 2.32 -0.60
CA THR A 125 -0.69 1.83 -0.99
C THR A 125 -1.45 1.38 0.24
N MET A 126 -2.76 1.51 0.23
CA MET A 126 -3.62 1.02 1.29
C MET A 126 -4.98 0.61 0.76
N ASN A 127 -5.55 -0.43 1.34
CA ASN A 127 -6.94 -0.78 1.12
C ASN A 127 -7.80 -0.14 2.24
N THR A 128 -8.68 0.78 1.86
CA THR A 128 -9.56 1.49 2.80
C THR A 128 -10.80 0.69 3.17
N ALA A 129 -11.14 -0.36 2.39
CA ALA A 129 -12.27 -1.24 2.67
C ALA A 129 -12.01 -2.20 3.84
N ASP A 130 -10.76 -2.52 4.12
CA ASP A 130 -10.40 -3.47 5.20
C ASP A 130 -10.50 -2.79 6.58
N ARG A 131 -11.63 -3.03 7.27
CA ARG A 131 -11.88 -2.52 8.62
C ARG A 131 -11.03 -3.18 9.71
N SER A 132 -10.37 -4.30 9.41
CA SER A 132 -9.47 -4.98 10.34
C SER A 132 -8.14 -4.27 10.49
N VAL A 133 -7.85 -3.32 9.61
CA VAL A 133 -6.59 -2.57 9.57
C VAL A 133 -6.71 -1.25 10.35
N GLY A 134 -5.64 -0.88 11.05
CA GLY A 134 -5.61 0.33 11.87
C GLY A 134 -5.83 1.62 11.07
N HIS A 135 -6.53 2.57 11.67
CA HIS A 135 -6.66 3.90 11.09
C HIS A 135 -5.33 4.64 11.14
N ILE A 136 -4.93 5.22 10.01
CA ILE A 136 -3.80 6.14 9.99
C ILE A 136 -4.18 7.40 10.78
N ASP A 137 -3.38 7.75 11.79
CA ASP A 137 -3.64 8.92 12.61
C ASP A 137 -3.46 10.25 11.84
N TYR A 138 -3.98 11.34 12.41
CA TYR A 138 -3.91 12.66 11.77
C TYR A 138 -2.48 13.21 11.67
N ALA A 139 -1.56 12.80 12.55
CA ALA A 139 -0.17 13.23 12.49
C ALA A 139 0.53 12.69 11.26
N ILE A 140 0.24 11.45 10.90
CA ILE A 140 0.73 10.82 9.68
C ILE A 140 -0.01 11.37 8.46
N LYS A 141 -1.37 11.43 8.52
CA LYS A 141 -2.19 11.88 7.39
C LYS A 141 -1.76 13.22 6.81
N ARG A 142 -1.44 14.21 7.64
CA ARG A 142 -1.04 15.54 7.15
C ARG A 142 0.36 15.60 6.51
N ARG A 143 1.12 14.50 6.56
CA ARG A 143 2.46 14.39 5.96
C ARG A 143 2.48 13.67 4.62
N PHE A 144 1.33 13.15 4.22
CA PHE A 144 1.14 12.49 2.94
C PHE A 144 0.07 13.18 2.11
N ALA A 145 0.27 13.22 0.79
CA ALA A 145 -0.80 13.51 -0.14
C ALA A 145 -1.60 12.22 -0.38
N PHE A 146 -2.92 12.30 -0.27
CA PHE A 146 -3.80 11.17 -0.52
C PHE A 146 -4.40 11.29 -1.91
N VAL A 147 -4.32 10.19 -2.66
CA VAL A 147 -4.88 10.08 -4.01
C VAL A 147 -5.80 8.85 -4.01
N ASP A 148 -7.08 9.08 -4.25
CA ASP A 148 -8.04 8.00 -4.44
C ASP A 148 -7.77 7.32 -5.81
N VAL A 149 -7.75 5.99 -5.82
CA VAL A 149 -7.67 5.16 -7.03
C VAL A 149 -8.97 4.38 -7.15
N PRO A 150 -10.04 5.01 -7.68
CA PRO A 150 -11.33 4.36 -7.76
C PRO A 150 -11.32 3.21 -8.77
N PRO A 151 -12.20 2.22 -8.60
CA PRO A 151 -12.45 1.21 -9.62
C PRO A 151 -12.86 1.86 -10.94
N THR A 152 -12.30 1.38 -12.05
CA THR A 152 -12.58 1.89 -13.39
C THR A 152 -12.55 0.76 -14.42
N ASP A 153 -13.31 0.89 -15.51
CA ASP A 153 -13.25 -0.03 -16.64
C ASP A 153 -12.17 0.33 -17.66
N VAL A 154 -11.54 1.50 -17.53
CA VAL A 154 -10.49 1.97 -18.47
C VAL A 154 -9.30 1.01 -18.50
N ALA A 155 -8.89 0.49 -17.34
CA ALA A 155 -7.79 -0.48 -17.28
C ALA A 155 -8.10 -1.80 -18.03
N ILE A 156 -9.40 -2.14 -18.20
CA ILE A 156 -9.79 -3.31 -18.97
C ILE A 156 -9.47 -3.07 -20.46
N ASP A 157 -9.70 -1.85 -20.97
CA ASP A 157 -9.37 -1.50 -22.36
C ASP A 157 -7.84 -1.56 -22.62
N GLU A 158 -7.04 -1.22 -21.62
CA GLU A 158 -5.57 -1.22 -21.74
C GLU A 158 -4.95 -2.64 -21.72
N VAL A 159 -5.58 -3.58 -21.02
CA VAL A 159 -5.00 -4.91 -20.75
C VAL A 159 -5.67 -6.01 -21.57
N VAL A 160 -6.99 -5.98 -21.71
CA VAL A 160 -7.74 -7.00 -22.44
C VAL A 160 -7.89 -6.58 -23.90
N VAL A 161 -6.93 -6.96 -24.72
CA VAL A 161 -6.83 -6.48 -26.12
C VAL A 161 -7.75 -7.20 -27.11
N GLU A 162 -8.22 -8.41 -26.80
CA GLU A 162 -9.16 -9.14 -27.64
C GLU A 162 -10.56 -8.53 -27.49
N ALA A 163 -11.16 -8.06 -28.60
CA ALA A 163 -12.33 -7.17 -28.59
C ALA A 163 -13.60 -7.82 -27.98
N ASP A 164 -13.86 -9.09 -28.24
CA ASP A 164 -15.03 -9.78 -27.70
C ASP A 164 -14.85 -10.06 -26.20
N LEU A 165 -13.66 -10.48 -25.79
CA LEU A 165 -13.30 -10.69 -24.39
C LEU A 165 -13.36 -9.38 -23.59
N ASN A 166 -12.84 -8.28 -24.15
CA ASN A 166 -12.92 -6.94 -23.56
C ASN A 166 -14.37 -6.54 -23.31
N ARG A 167 -15.23 -6.64 -24.35
CA ARG A 167 -16.65 -6.33 -24.24
C ARG A 167 -17.34 -7.15 -23.13
N LYS A 168 -17.06 -8.45 -23.03
CA LYS A 168 -17.61 -9.34 -22.00
C LYS A 168 -17.10 -9.00 -20.61
N ALA A 169 -15.80 -8.72 -20.45
CA ALA A 169 -15.21 -8.30 -19.20
C ALA A 169 -15.80 -6.98 -18.70
N LYS A 170 -15.96 -5.98 -19.58
CA LYS A 170 -16.60 -4.70 -19.24
C LYS A 170 -18.08 -4.85 -18.90
N ALA A 171 -18.80 -5.71 -19.61
CA ALA A 171 -20.22 -5.99 -19.31
C ALA A 171 -20.35 -6.60 -17.90
N LEU A 172 -19.50 -7.58 -17.56
CA LEU A 172 -19.50 -8.17 -16.23
C LEU A 172 -19.09 -7.15 -15.16
N TYR A 173 -18.06 -6.32 -15.41
CA TYR A 173 -17.67 -5.22 -14.52
C TYR A 173 -18.87 -4.28 -14.26
N ALA A 174 -19.57 -3.89 -15.30
CA ALA A 174 -20.74 -3.01 -15.20
C ALA A 174 -21.87 -3.67 -14.38
N ASP A 175 -22.13 -4.96 -14.57
CA ASP A 175 -23.16 -5.69 -13.82
C ASP A 175 -22.79 -5.81 -12.32
N VAL A 176 -21.53 -6.10 -12.01
CA VAL A 176 -21.03 -6.11 -10.62
C VAL A 176 -21.12 -4.70 -10.02
N SER A 177 -20.73 -3.66 -10.74
CA SER A 177 -20.76 -2.27 -10.27
C SER A 177 -22.14 -1.79 -9.88
N LYS A 178 -23.21 -2.32 -10.52
CA LYS A 178 -24.61 -2.00 -10.16
C LYS A 178 -24.98 -2.36 -8.73
N LEU A 179 -24.31 -3.36 -8.14
CA LEU A 179 -24.54 -3.76 -6.76
C LEU A 179 -24.11 -2.69 -5.75
N PHE A 180 -23.21 -1.77 -6.18
CA PHE A 180 -22.63 -0.71 -5.33
C PHE A 180 -23.24 0.67 -5.59
N ASN A 181 -24.38 0.77 -6.28
CA ASN A 181 -25.06 2.04 -6.47
C ASN A 181 -25.44 2.67 -5.12
N GLU A 182 -25.09 3.95 -4.91
CA GLU A 182 -25.42 4.72 -3.71
C GLU A 182 -26.80 5.38 -3.81
N GLU A 183 -27.27 5.68 -5.02
CA GLU A 183 -28.55 6.33 -5.23
C GLU A 183 -29.65 5.33 -5.55
N LYS A 184 -30.72 5.37 -4.75
CA LYS A 184 -31.93 4.61 -4.97
C LYS A 184 -32.85 5.37 -5.93
N THR A 185 -33.01 4.85 -7.13
CA THR A 185 -34.04 5.33 -8.08
C THR A 185 -35.08 4.25 -8.32
N ALA A 186 -36.24 4.61 -8.92
CA ALA A 186 -37.30 3.63 -9.23
C ALA A 186 -36.77 2.44 -10.08
N ASP A 187 -35.78 2.70 -10.92
CA ASP A 187 -35.22 1.75 -11.89
C ASP A 187 -33.88 1.12 -11.44
N LYS A 188 -33.31 1.57 -10.31
CA LYS A 188 -32.02 1.10 -9.80
C LYS A 188 -32.13 0.80 -8.30
N PRO A 189 -32.25 -0.46 -7.93
CA PRO A 189 -32.21 -0.84 -6.51
C PRO A 189 -30.83 -0.52 -5.92
N THR A 190 -30.82 -0.13 -4.65
CA THR A 190 -29.60 0.06 -3.86
C THR A 190 -29.41 -1.16 -3.00
N TYR A 191 -28.32 -1.88 -3.25
CA TYR A 191 -27.92 -3.02 -2.43
C TYR A 191 -26.86 -2.64 -1.41
N LEU A 192 -26.11 -1.55 -1.66
CA LEU A 192 -25.08 -1.04 -0.76
C LEU A 192 -25.73 -0.47 0.50
N GLN A 193 -25.24 -0.89 1.66
CA GLN A 193 -25.71 -0.38 2.95
C GLN A 193 -25.18 1.04 3.20
N SER A 194 -25.96 1.85 3.90
CA SER A 194 -25.72 3.29 4.11
C SER A 194 -24.39 3.63 4.83
N ASP A 195 -23.84 2.67 5.56
CA ASP A 195 -22.59 2.83 6.31
C ASP A 195 -21.35 2.72 5.43
N PHE A 196 -21.51 2.39 4.15
CA PHE A 196 -20.45 2.19 3.18
C PHE A 196 -20.58 3.13 1.99
N LYS A 197 -19.44 3.46 1.39
CA LYS A 197 -19.37 4.20 0.12
C LYS A 197 -18.86 3.28 -0.97
N ALA A 198 -19.44 3.38 -2.16
CA ALA A 198 -19.05 2.55 -3.30
C ALA A 198 -17.55 2.62 -3.57
N LYS A 199 -16.95 3.83 -3.53
CA LYS A 199 -15.52 4.04 -3.76
C LYS A 199 -14.60 3.24 -2.84
N ASP A 200 -15.08 2.87 -1.64
CA ASP A 200 -14.28 2.18 -0.61
C ASP A 200 -14.42 0.65 -0.68
N VAL A 201 -15.54 0.14 -1.22
CA VAL A 201 -15.87 -1.30 -1.15
C VAL A 201 -16.13 -1.96 -2.50
N GLN A 202 -16.34 -1.19 -3.58
CA GLN A 202 -16.59 -1.76 -4.91
C GLN A 202 -15.37 -2.58 -5.37
N LEU A 203 -15.64 -3.73 -5.98
CA LEU A 203 -14.57 -4.58 -6.52
C LEU A 203 -13.77 -3.84 -7.60
N GLY A 204 -12.44 -3.91 -7.48
CA GLY A 204 -11.51 -3.30 -8.40
C GLY A 204 -11.51 -3.96 -9.78
N HIS A 205 -11.06 -3.23 -10.78
CA HIS A 205 -10.95 -3.71 -12.15
C HIS A 205 -10.01 -4.91 -12.32
N SER A 206 -9.10 -5.18 -11.37
CA SER A 206 -8.15 -6.30 -11.41
C SER A 206 -8.82 -7.69 -11.53
N TYR A 207 -10.03 -7.83 -11.01
CA TYR A 207 -10.81 -9.07 -11.15
C TYR A 207 -11.27 -9.34 -12.58
N PHE A 208 -11.28 -8.32 -13.43
CA PHE A 208 -11.77 -8.35 -14.81
C PHE A 208 -10.62 -8.30 -15.83
N LEU A 209 -9.38 -8.18 -15.39
CA LEU A 209 -8.19 -8.27 -16.24
C LEU A 209 -7.87 -9.74 -16.49
N VAL A 210 -8.18 -10.23 -17.67
CA VAL A 210 -8.13 -11.65 -18.05
C VAL A 210 -7.54 -11.85 -19.43
N ALA A 211 -6.92 -12.99 -19.64
CA ALA A 211 -6.34 -13.40 -20.94
C ALA A 211 -7.29 -14.28 -21.76
N SER A 212 -8.36 -14.81 -21.15
CA SER A 212 -9.30 -15.71 -21.85
C SER A 212 -10.70 -15.70 -21.23
N LEU A 213 -11.69 -16.11 -22.02
CA LEU A 213 -13.07 -16.29 -21.55
C LEU A 213 -13.18 -17.34 -20.43
N SER A 214 -12.38 -18.40 -20.49
CA SER A 214 -12.31 -19.41 -19.44
C SER A 214 -11.85 -18.83 -18.13
N GLU A 215 -10.82 -17.96 -18.15
CA GLU A 215 -10.33 -17.27 -16.97
C GLU A 215 -11.39 -16.32 -16.40
N LEU A 216 -12.10 -15.57 -17.26
CA LEU A 216 -13.18 -14.68 -16.80
C LEU A 216 -14.29 -15.45 -16.08
N ASN A 217 -14.70 -16.60 -16.61
CA ASN A 217 -15.67 -17.48 -15.96
C ASN A 217 -15.14 -18.06 -14.64
N MET A 218 -13.87 -18.47 -14.58
CA MET A 218 -13.26 -18.96 -13.35
C MET A 218 -13.21 -17.86 -12.28
N LYS A 219 -12.78 -16.64 -12.63
CA LYS A 219 -12.78 -15.51 -11.71
C LYS A 219 -14.19 -15.15 -11.23
N LEU A 220 -15.20 -15.20 -12.12
CA LEU A 220 -16.58 -14.96 -11.72
C LEU A 220 -17.04 -15.97 -10.66
N GLU A 221 -16.82 -17.27 -10.88
CA GLU A 221 -17.35 -18.30 -9.99
C GLU A 221 -16.54 -18.47 -8.69
N PHE A 222 -15.21 -18.33 -8.76
CA PHE A 222 -14.32 -18.67 -7.65
C PHE A 222 -13.72 -17.45 -6.92
N GLU A 223 -13.83 -16.23 -7.49
CA GLU A 223 -13.31 -15.03 -6.86
C GLU A 223 -14.41 -13.97 -6.65
N ILE A 224 -15.10 -13.54 -7.72
CA ILE A 224 -16.06 -12.43 -7.67
C ILE A 224 -17.29 -12.80 -6.84
N LYS A 225 -17.99 -13.89 -7.19
CA LYS A 225 -19.18 -14.32 -6.45
C LYS A 225 -18.89 -14.60 -4.97
N PRO A 226 -17.84 -15.35 -4.59
CA PRO A 226 -17.51 -15.58 -3.19
C PRO A 226 -17.32 -14.30 -2.38
N ILE A 227 -16.55 -13.34 -2.89
CA ILE A 227 -16.34 -12.04 -2.21
C ILE A 227 -17.65 -11.27 -2.07
N LEU A 228 -18.50 -11.25 -3.10
CA LEU A 228 -19.80 -10.58 -3.03
C LEU A 228 -20.73 -11.23 -1.99
N PHE A 229 -20.70 -12.57 -1.85
CA PHE A 229 -21.43 -13.25 -0.79
C PHE A 229 -20.88 -12.96 0.61
N GLU A 230 -19.55 -12.81 0.75
CA GLU A 230 -18.96 -12.33 2.00
C GLU A 230 -19.43 -10.92 2.32
N TYR A 231 -19.49 -10.02 1.33
CA TYR A 231 -20.03 -8.68 1.52
C TYR A 231 -21.50 -8.66 1.98
N VAL A 232 -22.32 -9.60 1.52
CA VAL A 232 -23.69 -9.76 2.06
C VAL A 232 -23.64 -10.23 3.52
N LYS A 233 -22.80 -11.21 3.84
CA LYS A 233 -22.64 -11.73 5.20
C LYS A 233 -22.13 -10.68 6.18
N ASP A 234 -21.20 -9.84 5.74
CA ASP A 234 -20.59 -8.79 6.54
C ASP A 234 -21.43 -7.50 6.60
N GLY A 235 -22.60 -7.49 5.93
CA GLY A 235 -23.51 -6.35 5.93
C GLY A 235 -23.01 -5.16 5.10
N VAL A 236 -22.13 -5.37 4.17
CA VAL A 236 -21.74 -4.36 3.15
C VAL A 236 -22.84 -4.24 2.09
N LEU A 237 -23.33 -5.38 1.62
CA LEU A 237 -24.46 -5.49 0.72
C LEU A 237 -25.69 -6.04 1.45
N SER A 238 -26.88 -5.63 1.00
CA SER A 238 -28.14 -6.15 1.56
C SER A 238 -28.39 -7.60 1.16
N GLN A 239 -29.26 -8.30 1.89
CA GLN A 239 -29.63 -9.71 1.60
C GLN A 239 -30.27 -9.86 0.20
N GLU A 240 -30.96 -8.82 -0.27
CA GLU A 240 -31.59 -8.82 -1.61
C GLU A 240 -30.54 -8.93 -2.75
N ALA A 241 -29.29 -8.51 -2.51
CA ALA A 241 -28.20 -8.64 -3.47
C ALA A 241 -27.88 -10.09 -3.82
N GLU A 242 -28.16 -11.06 -2.92
CA GLU A 242 -27.87 -12.47 -3.18
C GLU A 242 -28.48 -12.99 -4.48
N LYS A 243 -29.70 -12.56 -4.80
CA LYS A 243 -30.38 -12.96 -6.04
C LYS A 243 -29.63 -12.47 -7.26
N GLU A 244 -29.20 -11.23 -7.25
CA GLU A 244 -28.44 -10.62 -8.36
C GLU A 244 -27.04 -11.27 -8.49
N ILE A 245 -26.36 -11.53 -7.36
CA ILE A 245 -25.07 -12.21 -7.35
C ILE A 245 -25.17 -13.60 -7.99
N LYS A 246 -26.21 -14.37 -7.66
CA LYS A 246 -26.48 -15.70 -8.25
C LYS A 246 -26.77 -15.61 -9.75
N ALA A 247 -27.38 -14.51 -10.19
CA ALA A 247 -27.75 -14.28 -11.61
C ALA A 247 -26.57 -13.78 -12.45
N LEU A 248 -25.46 -13.32 -11.85
CA LEU A 248 -24.27 -12.87 -12.58
C LEU A 248 -23.74 -13.99 -13.48
N LYS A 249 -23.51 -13.67 -14.75
CA LYS A 249 -22.95 -14.55 -15.75
C LYS A 249 -22.13 -13.75 -16.77
N VAL A 250 -21.17 -14.39 -17.39
CA VAL A 250 -20.52 -13.83 -18.58
C VAL A 250 -21.48 -14.00 -19.75
N ASN A 251 -21.94 -12.89 -20.32
CA ASN A 251 -22.86 -12.93 -21.45
C ASN A 251 -22.16 -13.49 -22.70
N GLU A 252 -22.90 -14.22 -23.52
CA GLU A 252 -22.41 -14.80 -24.79
C GLU A 252 -21.98 -13.75 -25.82
#